data_5c35bcbfc8fe400f9a5e8facdf7c5e80
#
_entry.id   5c35bcbfc8fe400f9a5e8facdf7c5e80
#
_cell.length_a   1.000
_cell.length_b   1.000
_cell.length_c   1.000
_cell.angle_alpha   90.00
_cell.angle_beta   90.00
_cell.angle_gamma   90.00
#
_symmetry.space_group_name_H-M   'P 1'
#
loop_
_entity.id
_entity.type
_entity.pdbx_description
1 polymer ?
#
loop_
_entity_poly.entity_id
_entity_poly.type
_entity_poly.pdbx_seq_one_letter_code
_entity_poly.pdbx_strand_id
1 'polypeptide(L)'
;MTVRILCDFDGTVTTQDNIIALMQAFAPADAFEPLKRGVLDRTLSIQSGVGQMFALLPSDGKTAYLDFLLERAIIRDGFSELLQYSRRQGIDFSIVSGGMDFFVEPILAPFLEQEQIYCNVADFSGPFVHIDWPNACDAHCTNGCGCCKTSVARTLRKDGDIIIVI
;
A
#
# COMPACT_ATOMS: atom_id res chain seq x y z
N MET A 1 17.33 -12.77 -18.28
CA MET A 1 15.94 -12.31 -18.51
C MET A 1 15.09 -12.89 -17.39
N THR A 2 14.62 -12.05 -16.50
CA THR A 2 13.78 -12.45 -15.37
C THR A 2 12.39 -11.85 -15.56
N VAL A 3 11.34 -12.61 -15.24
CA VAL A 3 9.97 -12.08 -15.15
C VAL A 3 9.76 -11.59 -13.72
N ARG A 4 9.27 -10.36 -13.57
CA ARG A 4 8.94 -9.76 -12.27
C ARG A 4 7.47 -9.36 -12.24
N ILE A 5 6.75 -9.75 -11.20
CA ILE A 5 5.39 -9.29 -10.92
C ILE A 5 5.43 -8.25 -9.82
N LEU A 6 4.90 -7.07 -10.09
CA LEU A 6 4.64 -6.01 -9.13
C LEU A 6 3.13 -5.96 -8.91
N CYS A 7 2.68 -6.44 -7.77
CA CYS A 7 1.26 -6.58 -7.47
C CYS A 7 0.80 -5.49 -6.49
N ASP A 8 -0.34 -4.88 -6.78
CA ASP A 8 -1.03 -4.01 -5.85
C ASP A 8 -1.60 -4.80 -4.67
N PHE A 9 -1.90 -4.12 -3.57
CA PHE A 9 -2.40 -4.73 -2.35
C PHE A 9 -3.89 -4.43 -2.12
N ASP A 10 -4.22 -3.14 -1.90
CA ASP A 10 -5.58 -2.72 -1.56
C ASP A 10 -6.55 -2.89 -2.74
N GLY A 11 -7.60 -3.69 -2.55
CA GLY A 11 -8.55 -4.01 -3.61
C GLY A 11 -8.04 -5.00 -4.67
N THR A 12 -6.78 -5.43 -4.58
CA THR A 12 -6.14 -6.39 -5.50
C THR A 12 -5.82 -7.70 -4.78
N VAL A 13 -4.86 -7.71 -3.87
CA VAL A 13 -4.59 -8.85 -2.98
C VAL A 13 -5.67 -8.98 -1.92
N THR A 14 -6.04 -7.87 -1.28
CA THR A 14 -7.24 -7.83 -0.44
C THR A 14 -8.48 -7.54 -1.29
N THR A 15 -9.65 -7.99 -0.84
CA THR A 15 -10.91 -7.77 -1.55
C THR A 15 -11.46 -6.36 -1.39
N GLN A 16 -10.90 -5.56 -0.47
CA GLN A 16 -11.32 -4.20 -0.13
C GLN A 16 -10.11 -3.26 0.01
N ASP A 17 -10.39 -1.96 -0.01
CA ASP A 17 -9.43 -0.91 0.31
C ASP A 17 -9.34 -0.75 1.84
N ASN A 18 -8.18 -1.10 2.41
CA ASN A 18 -7.96 -1.08 3.85
C ASN A 18 -7.80 0.35 4.40
N ILE A 19 -7.26 1.29 3.59
CA ILE A 19 -7.17 2.71 4.00
C ILE A 19 -8.57 3.28 4.16
N ILE A 20 -9.44 3.09 3.17
CA ILE A 20 -10.81 3.59 3.24
C ILE A 20 -11.58 2.95 4.39
N ALA A 21 -11.44 1.63 4.60
CA ALA A 21 -12.08 0.93 5.72
C ALA A 21 -11.64 1.50 7.08
N LEU A 22 -10.33 1.73 7.25
CA LEU A 22 -9.77 2.33 8.47
C LEU A 22 -10.30 3.73 8.72
N MET A 23 -10.27 4.59 7.70
CA MET A 23 -10.74 5.97 7.82
C MET A 23 -12.23 6.04 8.15
N GLN A 24 -13.06 5.20 7.52
CA GLN A 24 -14.50 5.13 7.82
C GLN A 24 -14.80 4.69 9.26
N ALA A 25 -13.93 3.89 9.86
CA ALA A 25 -14.11 3.40 11.23
C ALA A 25 -13.62 4.38 12.30
N PHE A 26 -12.54 5.11 12.04
CA PHE A 26 -11.82 5.83 13.09
C PHE A 26 -11.65 7.34 12.84
N ALA A 27 -11.72 7.82 11.60
CA ALA A 27 -11.58 9.24 11.31
C ALA A 27 -12.92 9.97 11.45
N PRO A 28 -12.94 11.27 11.87
CA PRO A 28 -14.12 12.09 11.81
C PRO A 28 -14.66 12.20 10.36
N ALA A 29 -15.90 11.79 10.14
CA ALA A 29 -16.47 11.69 8.79
C ALA A 29 -16.50 13.03 8.04
N ASP A 30 -16.78 14.12 8.74
CA ASP A 30 -16.80 15.47 8.19
C ASP A 30 -15.42 15.97 7.73
N ALA A 31 -14.34 15.47 8.34
CA ALA A 31 -12.97 15.77 7.93
C ALA A 31 -12.47 14.79 6.85
N PHE A 32 -12.83 13.50 6.93
CA PHE A 32 -12.39 12.48 5.99
C PHE A 32 -13.03 12.60 4.60
N GLU A 33 -14.35 12.76 4.51
CA GLU A 33 -15.07 12.74 3.22
C GLU A 33 -14.60 13.82 2.23
N PRO A 34 -14.27 15.08 2.63
CA PRO A 34 -13.67 16.05 1.72
C PRO A 34 -12.31 15.63 1.17
N LEU A 35 -11.45 15.01 1.99
CA LEU A 35 -10.13 14.53 1.57
C LEU A 35 -10.25 13.39 0.55
N LYS A 36 -11.11 12.41 0.84
CA LYS A 36 -11.43 11.31 -0.07
C LYS A 36 -11.93 11.82 -1.42
N ARG A 37 -12.86 12.78 -1.41
CA ARG A 37 -13.36 13.41 -2.63
C ARG A 37 -12.25 14.13 -3.38
N GLY A 38 -11.39 14.89 -2.69
CA GLY A 38 -10.26 15.59 -3.29
C GLY A 38 -9.29 14.66 -4.01
N VAL A 39 -9.04 13.46 -3.48
CA VAL A 39 -8.22 12.43 -4.14
C VAL A 39 -8.94 11.87 -5.37
N LEU A 40 -10.24 11.54 -5.25
CA LEU A 40 -11.03 10.99 -6.37
C LEU A 40 -11.16 11.98 -7.53
N ASP A 41 -11.39 13.25 -7.22
CA ASP A 41 -11.53 14.35 -8.20
C ASP A 41 -10.17 14.87 -8.71
N ARG A 42 -9.05 14.31 -8.19
CA ARG A 42 -7.67 14.71 -8.51
C ARG A 42 -7.34 16.19 -8.19
N THR A 43 -8.07 16.80 -7.26
CA THR A 43 -7.74 18.12 -6.70
C THR A 43 -6.67 18.03 -5.62
N LEU A 44 -6.52 16.84 -5.03
CA LEU A 44 -5.39 16.45 -4.18
C LEU A 44 -4.63 15.30 -4.83
N SER A 45 -3.30 15.32 -4.73
CA SER A 45 -2.50 14.13 -5.06
C SER A 45 -2.80 13.00 -4.07
N ILE A 46 -2.56 11.75 -4.47
CA ILE A 46 -2.72 10.59 -3.57
C ILE A 46 -1.87 10.78 -2.31
N GLN A 47 -0.59 11.15 -2.48
CA GLN A 47 0.32 11.39 -1.36
C GLN A 47 -0.22 12.46 -0.40
N SER A 48 -0.66 13.60 -0.92
CA SER A 48 -1.19 14.68 -0.09
C SER A 48 -2.49 14.29 0.61
N GLY A 49 -3.43 13.68 -0.11
CA GLY A 49 -4.73 13.30 0.44
C GLY A 49 -4.61 12.21 1.49
N VAL A 50 -3.87 11.15 1.21
CA VAL A 50 -3.65 10.04 2.16
C VAL A 50 -2.88 10.52 3.39
N GLY A 51 -1.84 11.34 3.22
CA GLY A 51 -1.12 11.92 4.35
C GLY A 51 -2.03 12.73 5.27
N GLN A 52 -2.92 13.55 4.70
CA GLN A 52 -3.91 14.31 5.48
C GLN A 52 -4.95 13.41 6.15
N MET A 53 -5.39 12.33 5.51
CA MET A 53 -6.30 11.34 6.11
C MET A 53 -5.67 10.70 7.36
N PHE A 54 -4.43 10.24 7.28
CA PHE A 54 -3.75 9.63 8.43
C PHE A 54 -3.49 10.64 9.55
N ALA A 55 -3.25 11.91 9.24
CA ALA A 55 -3.12 12.97 10.23
C ALA A 55 -4.43 13.25 11.02
N LEU A 56 -5.56 12.67 10.65
CA LEU A 56 -6.79 12.68 11.46
C LEU A 56 -6.78 11.62 12.57
N LEU A 57 -5.88 10.64 12.52
CA LEU A 57 -5.85 9.50 13.44
C LEU A 57 -4.88 9.76 14.59
N PRO A 58 -5.32 9.70 15.86
CA PRO A 58 -4.43 9.72 17.02
C PRO A 58 -3.45 8.54 17.03
N SER A 59 -2.19 8.79 17.36
CA SER A 59 -1.15 7.74 17.35
C SER A 59 -1.33 6.66 18.40
N ASP A 60 -2.02 6.96 19.50
CA ASP A 60 -2.33 5.99 20.57
C ASP A 60 -3.34 4.91 20.14
N GLY A 61 -4.05 5.13 19.03
CA GLY A 61 -4.95 4.16 18.42
C GLY A 61 -4.27 3.02 17.64
N LYS A 62 -2.95 2.98 17.48
CA LYS A 62 -2.21 2.03 16.63
C LYS A 62 -2.67 0.58 16.76
N THR A 63 -2.79 0.08 17.99
CA THR A 63 -3.21 -1.30 18.25
C THR A 63 -4.64 -1.55 17.75
N ALA A 64 -5.57 -0.66 18.07
CA ALA A 64 -6.97 -0.78 17.63
C ALA A 64 -7.10 -0.73 16.10
N TYR A 65 -6.28 0.10 15.42
CA TYR A 65 -6.25 0.17 13.96
C TYR A 65 -5.78 -1.13 13.33
N LEU A 66 -4.69 -1.69 13.87
CA LEU A 66 -4.14 -2.95 13.37
C LEU A 66 -5.12 -4.11 13.61
N ASP A 67 -5.66 -4.25 14.82
CA ASP A 67 -6.62 -5.31 15.15
C ASP A 67 -7.84 -5.26 14.24
N PHE A 68 -8.41 -4.06 14.04
CA PHE A 68 -9.54 -3.84 13.14
C PHE A 68 -9.24 -4.29 11.70
N LEU A 69 -8.05 -3.98 11.18
CA LEU A 69 -7.67 -4.34 9.82
C LEU A 69 -7.37 -5.84 9.68
N LEU A 70 -6.72 -6.45 10.67
CA LEU A 70 -6.44 -7.89 10.66
C LEU A 70 -7.73 -8.73 10.72
N GLU A 71 -8.74 -8.28 11.46
CA GLU A 71 -10.04 -8.96 11.52
C GLU A 71 -10.83 -8.87 10.21
N ARG A 72 -10.59 -7.84 9.41
CA ARG A 72 -11.39 -7.54 8.21
C ARG A 72 -10.69 -7.85 6.90
N ALA A 73 -9.36 -7.94 6.89
CA ALA A 73 -8.62 -8.20 5.68
C ALA A 73 -8.94 -9.60 5.12
N ILE A 74 -9.59 -9.62 3.97
CA ILE A 74 -9.89 -10.85 3.24
C ILE A 74 -8.92 -10.94 2.06
N ILE A 75 -8.04 -11.92 2.10
CA ILE A 75 -7.14 -12.22 0.98
C ILE A 75 -7.95 -12.84 -0.16
N ARG A 76 -7.76 -12.33 -1.34
CA ARG A 76 -8.44 -12.78 -2.56
C ARG A 76 -8.07 -14.23 -2.86
N ASP A 77 -9.08 -15.02 -3.25
CA ASP A 77 -8.89 -16.38 -3.72
C ASP A 77 -7.90 -16.41 -4.90
N GLY A 78 -7.00 -17.40 -4.90
CA GLY A 78 -5.98 -17.55 -5.92
C GLY A 78 -4.66 -16.82 -5.63
N PHE A 79 -4.58 -15.96 -4.58
CA PHE A 79 -3.33 -15.27 -4.25
C PHE A 79 -2.21 -16.24 -3.85
N SER A 80 -2.52 -17.21 -2.97
CA SER A 80 -1.57 -18.24 -2.57
C SER A 80 -1.08 -19.10 -3.74
N GLU A 81 -1.99 -19.44 -4.65
CA GLU A 81 -1.69 -20.20 -5.87
C GLU A 81 -0.80 -19.42 -6.83
N LEU A 82 -1.05 -18.11 -6.97
CA LEU A 82 -0.21 -17.21 -7.77
C LEU A 82 1.21 -17.16 -7.21
N LEU A 83 1.38 -17.02 -5.90
CA LEU A 83 2.69 -17.02 -5.24
C LEU A 83 3.43 -18.36 -5.43
N GLN A 84 2.73 -19.48 -5.25
CA GLN A 84 3.31 -20.80 -5.46
C GLN A 84 3.71 -21.01 -6.93
N TYR A 85 2.88 -20.56 -7.87
CA TYR A 85 3.21 -20.60 -9.30
C TYR A 85 4.46 -19.76 -9.59
N SER A 86 4.50 -18.52 -9.09
CA SER A 86 5.63 -17.62 -9.28
C SER A 86 6.95 -18.25 -8.77
N ARG A 87 6.93 -18.81 -7.57
CA ARG A 87 8.10 -19.52 -6.99
C ARG A 87 8.54 -20.69 -7.87
N ARG A 88 7.61 -21.52 -8.33
CA ARG A 88 7.93 -22.68 -9.20
C ARG A 88 8.49 -22.27 -10.56
N GLN A 89 8.08 -21.13 -11.09
CA GLN A 89 8.54 -20.62 -12.39
C GLN A 89 9.76 -19.69 -12.28
N GLY A 90 10.29 -19.46 -11.08
CA GLY A 90 11.40 -18.51 -10.88
C GLY A 90 11.03 -17.07 -11.23
N ILE A 91 9.77 -16.71 -11.05
CA ILE A 91 9.23 -15.34 -11.22
C ILE A 91 9.45 -14.59 -9.92
N ASP A 92 10.12 -13.45 -9.98
CA ASP A 92 10.25 -12.54 -8.84
C ASP A 92 8.89 -11.87 -8.57
N PHE A 93 8.39 -12.00 -7.36
CA PHE A 93 7.12 -11.42 -6.96
C PHE A 93 7.31 -10.38 -5.87
N SER A 94 6.74 -9.19 -6.05
CA SER A 94 6.78 -8.13 -5.05
C SER A 94 5.42 -7.44 -4.93
N ILE A 95 5.09 -7.00 -3.73
CA ILE A 95 3.96 -6.10 -3.48
C ILE A 95 4.44 -4.65 -3.63
N VAL A 96 3.66 -3.81 -4.31
CA VAL A 96 3.88 -2.37 -4.41
C VAL A 96 2.58 -1.66 -4.07
N SER A 97 2.45 -1.25 -2.81
CA SER A 97 1.19 -0.78 -2.20
C SER A 97 1.24 0.69 -1.80
N GLY A 98 0.13 1.39 -2.00
CA GLY A 98 -0.13 2.68 -1.38
C GLY A 98 -0.46 2.61 0.11
N GLY A 99 -0.61 1.41 0.67
CA GLY A 99 -0.86 1.15 2.09
C GLY A 99 0.34 1.42 2.98
N MET A 100 0.15 1.21 4.31
CA MET A 100 1.16 1.48 5.32
C MET A 100 1.72 0.19 5.90
N ASP A 101 3.00 0.18 6.20
CA ASP A 101 3.76 -0.94 6.77
C ASP A 101 3.06 -1.62 7.94
N PHE A 102 2.50 -0.83 8.87
CA PHE A 102 1.91 -1.34 10.10
C PHE A 102 0.73 -2.32 9.88
N PHE A 103 0.10 -2.33 8.70
CA PHE A 103 -0.95 -3.30 8.37
C PHE A 103 -0.61 -4.16 7.14
N VAL A 104 0.07 -3.61 6.13
CA VAL A 104 0.43 -4.37 4.92
C VAL A 104 1.34 -5.53 5.27
N GLU A 105 2.40 -5.28 6.05
CA GLU A 105 3.35 -6.32 6.44
C GLU A 105 2.72 -7.41 7.31
N PRO A 106 1.98 -7.11 8.40
CA PRO A 106 1.34 -8.15 9.20
C PRO A 106 0.30 -8.98 8.44
N ILE A 107 -0.48 -8.37 7.54
CA ILE A 107 -1.45 -9.10 6.73
C ILE A 107 -0.74 -10.07 5.76
N LEU A 108 0.40 -9.66 5.21
CA LEU A 108 1.16 -10.44 4.23
C LEU A 108 2.22 -11.38 4.85
N ALA A 109 2.53 -11.24 6.13
CA ALA A 109 3.55 -12.06 6.81
C ALA A 109 3.39 -13.58 6.63
N PRO A 110 2.16 -14.15 6.52
CA PRO A 110 2.00 -15.58 6.22
C PRO A 110 2.39 -15.99 4.80
N PHE A 111 2.60 -15.03 3.88
CA PHE A 111 2.74 -15.27 2.44
C PHE A 111 4.09 -14.85 1.88
N LEU A 112 4.64 -13.73 2.35
CA LEU A 112 5.81 -13.05 1.78
C LEU A 112 6.77 -12.56 2.87
N GLU A 113 8.06 -12.48 2.52
CA GLU A 113 9.06 -11.83 3.34
C GLU A 113 8.98 -10.30 3.18
N GLN A 114 9.44 -9.55 4.19
CA GLN A 114 9.37 -8.10 4.22
C GLN A 114 10.11 -7.44 3.05
N GLU A 115 11.22 -7.99 2.60
CA GLU A 115 12.02 -7.47 1.47
C GLU A 115 11.29 -7.52 0.12
N GLN A 116 10.15 -8.21 0.06
CA GLN A 116 9.30 -8.27 -1.13
C GLN A 116 8.16 -7.24 -1.10
N ILE A 117 8.08 -6.41 -0.04
CA ILE A 117 6.98 -5.47 0.19
C ILE A 117 7.50 -4.04 0.09
N TYR A 118 6.99 -3.30 -0.89
CA TYR A 118 7.20 -1.86 -1.07
C TYR A 118 5.92 -1.14 -0.70
N CYS A 119 5.92 -0.47 0.44
CA CYS A 119 4.77 0.31 0.93
C CYS A 119 5.25 1.61 1.59
N ASN A 120 4.34 2.39 2.13
CA ASN A 120 4.65 3.58 2.90
C ASN A 120 4.87 3.23 4.37
N VAL A 121 5.47 4.14 5.13
CA VAL A 121 5.79 3.92 6.54
C VAL A 121 4.93 4.85 7.41
N ALA A 122 4.27 4.29 8.42
CA ALA A 122 3.48 5.05 9.37
C ALA A 122 4.25 5.32 10.66
N ASP A 123 4.53 6.58 10.94
CA ASP A 123 5.14 7.04 12.19
C ASP A 123 4.07 7.39 13.23
N PHE A 124 4.09 6.68 14.35
CA PHE A 124 3.21 6.85 15.51
C PHE A 124 3.89 7.56 16.69
N SER A 125 5.07 8.15 16.50
CA SER A 125 5.82 8.81 17.59
C SER A 125 5.22 10.15 18.02
N GLY A 126 4.51 10.84 17.12
CA GLY A 126 3.82 12.09 17.39
C GLY A 126 2.41 11.88 17.95
N PRO A 127 1.64 12.96 18.22
CA PRO A 127 0.26 12.86 18.72
C PRO A 127 -0.73 12.32 17.68
N PHE A 128 -0.43 12.52 16.39
CA PHE A 128 -1.19 12.01 15.25
C PHE A 128 -0.26 11.25 14.31
N VAL A 129 -0.83 10.32 13.54
CA VAL A 129 -0.07 9.49 12.61
C VAL A 129 0.51 10.36 11.50
N HIS A 130 1.81 10.23 11.29
CA HIS A 130 2.54 10.81 10.15
C HIS A 130 2.94 9.72 9.17
N ILE A 131 2.98 10.03 7.87
CA ILE A 131 3.36 9.08 6.84
C ILE A 131 4.66 9.52 6.18
N ASP A 132 5.63 8.61 6.15
CA ASP A 132 6.84 8.69 5.34
C ASP A 132 6.66 7.94 4.02
N TRP A 133 7.27 8.48 2.96
CA TRP A 133 7.06 8.06 1.58
C TRP A 133 8.36 7.54 0.95
N PRO A 134 8.91 6.38 1.39
CA PRO A 134 10.20 5.89 0.91
C PRO A 134 10.21 5.54 -0.57
N ASN A 135 9.05 5.22 -1.14
CA ASN A 135 8.87 4.83 -2.53
C ASN A 135 8.07 5.86 -3.34
N ALA A 136 8.24 7.16 -3.04
CA ALA A 136 7.57 8.26 -3.74
C ALA A 136 7.93 8.32 -5.24
N CYS A 137 7.26 9.22 -5.97
CA CYS A 137 7.58 9.47 -7.37
C CYS A 137 9.03 9.94 -7.55
N ASP A 138 9.72 9.35 -8.53
CA ASP A 138 11.00 9.84 -9.03
C ASP A 138 10.83 11.00 -10.03
N ALA A 139 11.93 11.46 -10.63
CA ALA A 139 11.92 12.57 -11.60
C ALA A 139 11.11 12.31 -12.88
N HIS A 140 10.70 11.06 -13.12
CA HIS A 140 9.93 10.64 -14.30
C HIS A 140 8.43 10.47 -14.02
N CYS A 141 7.96 10.78 -12.83
CA CYS A 141 6.55 10.70 -12.46
C CYS A 141 6.12 11.93 -11.65
N THR A 142 5.15 12.67 -12.14
CA THR A 142 4.63 13.91 -11.52
C THR A 142 3.25 13.72 -10.86
N ASN A 143 2.76 12.48 -10.76
CA ASN A 143 1.39 12.22 -10.31
C ASN A 143 1.18 12.36 -8.79
N GLY A 144 2.27 12.52 -8.00
CA GLY A 144 2.16 12.60 -6.54
C GLY A 144 1.64 11.30 -5.91
N CYS A 145 2.11 10.15 -6.43
CA CYS A 145 1.82 8.84 -5.86
C CYS A 145 2.51 8.71 -4.50
N GLY A 146 1.86 8.11 -3.52
CA GLY A 146 2.51 7.78 -2.24
C GLY A 146 3.59 6.72 -2.44
N CYS A 147 3.19 5.51 -2.84
CA CYS A 147 4.11 4.49 -3.34
C CYS A 147 3.98 4.40 -4.86
N CYS A 148 5.02 4.80 -5.59
CA CYS A 148 4.96 4.92 -7.04
C CYS A 148 5.37 3.63 -7.74
N LYS A 149 4.39 2.86 -8.23
CA LYS A 149 4.62 1.59 -8.94
C LYS A 149 5.61 1.71 -10.10
N THR A 150 5.53 2.80 -10.87
CA THR A 150 6.43 3.00 -12.01
C THR A 150 7.86 3.35 -11.59
N SER A 151 8.04 4.08 -10.48
CA SER A 151 9.37 4.35 -9.91
C SER A 151 10.00 3.09 -9.35
N VAL A 152 9.24 2.29 -8.58
CA VAL A 152 9.69 0.98 -8.09
C VAL A 152 10.03 0.04 -9.26
N ALA A 153 9.19 0.01 -10.30
CA ALA A 153 9.46 -0.81 -11.49
C ALA A 153 10.79 -0.42 -12.16
N ARG A 154 11.09 0.89 -12.28
CA ARG A 154 12.37 1.35 -12.82
C ARG A 154 13.58 0.95 -11.97
N THR A 155 13.43 1.03 -10.64
CA THR A 155 14.49 0.65 -9.69
C THR A 155 14.80 -0.84 -9.74
N LEU A 156 13.77 -1.68 -9.88
CA LEU A 156 13.92 -3.13 -9.87
C LEU A 156 14.32 -3.72 -11.23
N ARG A 157 14.06 -3.01 -12.32
CA ARG A 157 14.28 -3.50 -13.67
C ARG A 157 15.77 -3.61 -14.00
N LYS A 158 16.18 -4.77 -14.52
CA LYS A 158 17.48 -5.00 -15.16
C LYS A 158 17.28 -5.18 -16.66
N ASP A 159 18.37 -5.05 -17.43
CA ASP A 159 18.32 -5.21 -18.88
C ASP A 159 17.79 -6.59 -19.26
N GLY A 160 16.81 -6.61 -20.14
CA GLY A 160 16.14 -7.83 -20.59
C GLY A 160 15.04 -8.35 -19.66
N ASP A 161 14.75 -7.71 -18.51
CA ASP A 161 13.66 -8.13 -17.63
C ASP A 161 12.28 -7.75 -18.19
N ILE A 162 11.29 -8.60 -17.92
CA ILE A 162 9.87 -8.35 -18.18
C ILE A 162 9.21 -7.96 -16.86
N ILE A 163 8.59 -6.79 -16.81
CA ILE A 163 7.81 -6.32 -15.66
C ILE A 163 6.33 -6.49 -15.97
N ILE A 164 5.62 -7.18 -15.11
CA ILE A 164 4.15 -7.32 -15.11
C ILE A 164 3.63 -6.54 -13.91
N VAL A 165 2.69 -5.63 -14.13
CA VAL A 165 2.01 -4.90 -13.06
C VAL A 165 0.58 -5.38 -12.97
N ILE A 166 0.14 -5.73 -11.76
CA ILE A 166 -1.21 -6.20 -11.45
C ILE A 166 -1.87 -5.21 -10.48
#